data_350c3855c9256ba9aabf47460413e98e
#
_entry.id   350c3855c9256ba9aabf47460413e98e
#
_cell.length_a   1.000
_cell.length_b   1.000
_cell.length_c   1.000
_cell.angle_alpha   90.00
_cell.angle_beta   90.00
_cell.angle_gamma   90.00
#
_symmetry.space_group_name_H-M   'P 1'
#
loop_
_entity.id
_entity.type
_entity.pdbx_description
1 polymer ?
#
loop_
_entity_poly.entity_id
_entity_poly.type
_entity_poly.pdbx_seq_one_letter_code
_entity_poly.pdbx_strand_id
1 'polypeptide(L)'
;MEQAYTHKKWGFISDFARLDILHQHGGIYLDTDVELLRSLDALLYQPAFLGVETWGTVNSGGCCGAQPRNPVISQLLENRKAAALVRRDGSLDLTSNGVYETKPLLKLGMRVNGTTQVIADGMMTVYSSDFFHPFDYM
;
A
#
# COMPACT_ATOMS: atom_id res chain seq x y z
N MET A 1 8.45 13.66 6.56
CA MET A 1 9.64 12.96 6.04
C MET A 1 10.90 13.30 6.82
N GLU A 2 11.21 14.55 7.08
CA GLU A 2 12.37 14.98 7.85
C GLU A 2 12.46 14.34 9.25
N GLN A 3 11.35 14.29 9.99
CA GLN A 3 11.28 13.59 11.27
C GLN A 3 11.62 12.09 11.15
N ALA A 4 11.13 11.41 10.11
CA ALA A 4 11.41 9.99 9.89
C ALA A 4 12.91 9.75 9.62
N TYR A 5 13.54 10.64 8.86
CA TYR A 5 14.97 10.60 8.60
C TYR A 5 15.78 10.81 9.88
N THR A 6 15.46 11.86 10.66
CA THR A 6 16.12 12.18 11.94
C THR A 6 16.04 11.02 12.95
N HIS A 7 14.87 10.36 13.01
CA HIS A 7 14.64 9.21 13.89
C HIS A 7 15.07 7.85 13.30
N LYS A 8 15.72 7.84 12.11
CA LYS A 8 16.18 6.64 11.38
C LYS A 8 15.06 5.60 11.16
N LYS A 9 13.83 6.08 10.92
CA LYS A 9 12.66 5.24 10.64
C LYS A 9 12.53 4.98 9.14
N TRP A 10 13.43 4.14 8.62
CA TRP A 10 13.56 3.86 7.18
C TRP A 10 12.30 3.24 6.57
N GLY A 11 11.62 2.35 7.31
CA GLY A 11 10.33 1.79 6.87
C GLY A 11 9.29 2.87 6.60
N PHE A 12 9.18 3.88 7.49
CA PHE A 12 8.27 5.00 7.28
C PHE A 12 8.61 5.82 6.02
N ILE A 13 9.89 5.95 5.71
CA ILE A 13 10.35 6.64 4.49
C ILE A 13 10.01 5.82 3.26
N SER A 14 10.27 4.50 3.26
CA SER A 14 9.96 3.63 2.12
C SER A 14 8.46 3.55 1.86
N ASP A 15 7.62 3.48 2.90
CA ASP A 15 6.17 3.48 2.80
C ASP A 15 5.63 4.73 2.10
N PHE A 16 6.24 5.88 2.38
CA PHE A 16 5.90 7.12 1.68
C PHE A 16 6.43 7.11 0.24
N ALA A 17 7.70 6.78 0.06
CA ALA A 17 8.40 6.88 -1.22
C ALA A 17 7.75 5.99 -2.29
N ARG A 18 7.32 4.76 -1.94
CA ARG A 18 6.64 3.85 -2.88
C ARG A 18 5.37 4.45 -3.45
N LEU A 19 4.55 5.07 -2.60
CA LEU A 19 3.30 5.71 -3.04
C LEU A 19 3.57 6.98 -3.88
N ASP A 20 4.56 7.77 -3.50
CA ASP A 20 4.94 8.98 -4.22
C ASP A 20 5.48 8.66 -5.62
N ILE A 21 6.36 7.66 -5.72
CA ILE A 21 6.91 7.20 -7.01
C ILE A 21 5.79 6.63 -7.90
N LEU A 22 4.92 5.78 -7.36
CA LEU A 22 3.78 5.25 -8.12
C LEU A 22 2.83 6.36 -8.57
N HIS A 23 2.59 7.36 -7.72
CA HIS A 23 1.76 8.50 -8.09
C HIS A 23 2.36 9.32 -9.24
N GLN A 24 3.66 9.57 -9.21
CA GLN A 24 4.34 10.39 -10.21
C GLN A 24 4.57 9.65 -11.53
N HIS A 25 5.03 8.42 -11.46
CA HIS A 25 5.55 7.67 -12.62
C HIS A 25 4.72 6.46 -12.99
N GLY A 26 3.89 5.96 -12.10
CA GLY A 26 3.24 4.66 -12.26
C GLY A 26 4.23 3.50 -12.17
N GLY A 27 3.80 2.34 -12.65
CA GLY A 27 4.60 1.13 -12.66
C GLY A 27 4.22 0.15 -11.57
N ILE A 28 5.12 -0.77 -11.26
CA ILE A 28 4.94 -1.81 -10.23
C ILE A 28 6.06 -1.67 -9.20
N TYR A 29 5.68 -1.64 -7.94
CA TYR A 29 6.58 -1.62 -6.80
C TYR A 29 6.62 -2.99 -6.11
N LEU A 30 7.80 -3.41 -5.71
CA LEU A 30 8.09 -4.60 -4.94
C LEU A 30 9.12 -4.25 -3.86
N ASP A 31 8.95 -4.75 -2.65
CA ASP A 31 10.00 -4.69 -1.63
C ASP A 31 11.18 -5.59 -2.06
N THR A 32 12.35 -5.33 -1.52
CA THR A 32 13.60 -6.01 -1.92
C THR A 32 13.67 -7.48 -1.46
N ASP A 33 12.78 -7.90 -0.60
CA ASP A 33 12.64 -9.27 -0.08
C ASP A 33 11.48 -10.04 -0.74
N VAL A 34 10.96 -9.54 -1.87
CA VAL A 34 9.91 -10.19 -2.66
C VAL A 34 10.52 -10.95 -3.84
N GLU A 35 10.12 -12.21 -4.00
CA GLU A 35 10.47 -13.04 -5.15
C GLU A 35 9.27 -13.18 -6.11
N LEU A 36 9.51 -12.90 -7.39
CA LEU A 36 8.51 -13.09 -8.44
C LEU A 36 8.51 -14.54 -8.94
N LEU A 37 7.42 -15.26 -8.70
CA LEU A 37 7.23 -16.63 -9.17
C LEU A 37 6.55 -16.72 -10.54
N ARG A 38 5.93 -15.64 -11.00
CA ARG A 38 5.19 -15.57 -12.27
C ARG A 38 5.31 -14.17 -12.88
N SER A 39 5.06 -14.08 -14.20
CA SER A 39 4.95 -12.79 -14.89
C SER A 39 3.83 -11.93 -14.30
N LEU A 40 4.08 -10.63 -14.21
CA LEU A 40 3.10 -9.62 -13.81
C LEU A 40 2.33 -9.00 -15.00
N ASP A 41 2.53 -9.51 -16.22
CA ASP A 41 1.96 -8.94 -17.45
C ASP A 41 0.43 -8.78 -17.38
N ALA A 42 -0.27 -9.76 -16.78
CA ALA A 42 -1.72 -9.71 -16.61
C ALA A 42 -2.19 -8.56 -15.70
N LEU A 43 -1.31 -8.01 -14.87
CA LEU A 43 -1.61 -6.90 -13.95
C LEU A 43 -1.43 -5.53 -14.61
N LEU A 44 -0.71 -5.44 -15.73
CA LEU A 44 -0.40 -4.18 -16.42
C LEU A 44 -1.63 -3.50 -17.04
N TYR A 45 -2.73 -4.23 -17.22
CA TYR A 45 -3.96 -3.72 -17.82
C TYR A 45 -4.94 -3.10 -16.83
N GLN A 46 -4.54 -3.01 -15.54
CA GLN A 46 -5.38 -2.46 -14.49
C GLN A 46 -4.96 -1.02 -14.16
N PRO A 47 -5.92 -0.14 -13.78
CA PRO A 47 -5.57 1.23 -13.34
C PRO A 47 -4.68 1.26 -12.10
N ALA A 48 -4.94 0.38 -11.14
CA ALA A 48 -4.08 0.11 -9.99
C ALA A 48 -4.45 -1.21 -9.32
N PHE A 49 -3.50 -1.77 -8.58
CA PHE A 49 -3.71 -2.98 -7.79
C PHE A 49 -2.80 -3.01 -6.55
N LEU A 50 -3.24 -3.76 -5.54
CA LEU A 50 -2.47 -4.17 -4.38
C LEU A 50 -3.08 -5.44 -3.78
N GLY A 51 -2.44 -6.04 -2.79
CA GLY A 51 -2.93 -7.24 -2.10
C GLY A 51 -3.27 -6.99 -0.64
N VAL A 52 -4.12 -7.87 -0.09
CA VAL A 52 -4.36 -7.98 1.35
C VAL A 52 -3.47 -9.05 1.96
N GLU A 53 -3.13 -8.89 3.22
CA GLU A 53 -2.56 -9.93 4.06
C GLU A 53 -3.67 -10.83 4.63
N THR A 54 -3.31 -12.01 5.13
CA THR A 54 -4.29 -12.99 5.63
C THR A 54 -5.17 -12.46 6.77
N TRP A 55 -4.68 -11.51 7.56
CA TRP A 55 -5.46 -10.83 8.62
C TRP A 55 -6.30 -9.63 8.13
N GLY A 56 -6.29 -9.34 6.81
CA GLY A 56 -7.23 -8.41 6.17
C GLY A 56 -6.76 -6.98 6.01
N THR A 57 -5.56 -6.60 6.43
CA THR A 57 -4.95 -5.32 6.07
C THR A 57 -4.31 -5.41 4.68
N VAL A 58 -4.28 -4.30 3.94
CA VAL A 58 -3.53 -4.26 2.69
C VAL A 58 -2.03 -4.13 2.95
N ASN A 59 -1.22 -4.58 2.00
CA ASN A 59 0.22 -4.44 2.04
C ASN A 59 0.75 -4.02 0.66
N SER A 60 1.10 -2.75 0.52
CA SER A 60 1.71 -2.22 -0.70
C SER A 60 3.17 -2.62 -0.89
N GLY A 61 3.82 -3.15 0.16
CA GLY A 61 5.21 -3.61 0.10
C GLY A 61 5.39 -4.91 -0.67
N GLY A 62 4.49 -5.88 -0.48
CA GLY A 62 4.57 -7.16 -1.15
C GLY A 62 4.50 -7.06 -2.66
N CYS A 63 3.47 -6.40 -3.16
CA CYS A 63 3.35 -6.02 -4.57
C CYS A 63 2.23 -4.99 -4.72
N CYS A 64 2.51 -3.91 -5.38
CA CYS A 64 1.47 -2.97 -5.79
C CYS A 64 1.84 -2.28 -7.10
N GLY A 65 0.85 -1.85 -7.85
CA GLY A 65 1.07 -1.16 -9.11
C GLY A 65 -0.01 -0.14 -9.41
N ALA A 66 0.32 0.84 -10.22
CA ALA A 66 -0.64 1.85 -10.64
C ALA A 66 -0.23 2.54 -11.93
N GLN A 67 -1.21 3.08 -12.62
CA GLN A 67 -1.00 4.11 -13.62
C GLN A 67 -0.62 5.44 -12.93
N PRO A 68 0.16 6.31 -13.58
CA PRO A 68 0.51 7.62 -13.02
C PRO A 68 -0.76 8.40 -12.66
N ARG A 69 -0.71 9.12 -11.54
CA ARG A 69 -1.83 9.95 -11.03
C ARG A 69 -3.12 9.19 -10.75
N ASN A 70 -3.03 7.88 -10.49
CA ASN A 70 -4.20 7.11 -10.06
C ASN A 70 -4.84 7.75 -8.82
N PRO A 71 -6.18 7.99 -8.82
CA PRO A 71 -6.84 8.73 -7.74
C PRO A 71 -6.80 8.00 -6.39
N VAL A 72 -6.78 6.66 -6.40
CA VAL A 72 -6.69 5.88 -5.15
C VAL A 72 -5.29 6.00 -4.56
N ILE A 73 -4.24 5.87 -5.40
CA ILE A 73 -2.85 6.09 -4.94
C ILE A 73 -2.66 7.51 -4.42
N SER A 74 -3.24 8.52 -5.08
CA SER A 74 -3.24 9.91 -4.60
C SER A 74 -3.82 10.01 -3.19
N GLN A 75 -4.95 9.35 -2.94
CA GLN A 75 -5.60 9.38 -1.64
C GLN A 75 -4.79 8.65 -0.56
N LEU A 76 -4.17 7.51 -0.89
CA LEU A 76 -3.25 6.82 0.02
C LEU A 76 -2.05 7.71 0.37
N LEU A 77 -1.46 8.37 -0.63
CA LEU A 77 -0.35 9.29 -0.44
C LEU A 77 -0.72 10.48 0.45
N GLU A 78 -1.87 11.12 0.22
CA GLU A 78 -2.34 12.22 1.07
C GLU A 78 -2.61 11.77 2.51
N ASN A 79 -3.20 10.59 2.69
CA ASN A 79 -3.38 10.00 4.01
C ASN A 79 -2.03 9.76 4.72
N ARG A 80 -1.02 9.32 3.97
CA ARG A 80 0.34 9.11 4.50
C ARG A 80 1.05 10.41 4.81
N LYS A 81 0.89 11.46 4.01
CA LYS A 81 1.41 12.81 4.29
C LYS A 81 0.83 13.39 5.58
N ALA A 82 -0.45 13.15 5.83
CA ALA A 82 -1.11 13.62 7.05
C ALA A 82 -0.68 12.88 8.32
N ALA A 83 -0.06 11.69 8.18
CA ALA A 83 0.43 10.91 9.31
C ALA A 83 1.70 11.52 9.91
N ALA A 84 1.63 11.92 11.17
CA ALA A 84 2.79 12.42 11.91
C ALA A 84 3.53 11.25 12.59
N LEU A 85 4.83 11.11 12.33
CA LEU A 85 5.66 10.12 13.02
C LEU A 85 5.78 10.42 14.52
N VAL A 86 5.90 11.69 14.88
CA VAL A 86 5.97 12.15 16.26
C VAL A 86 4.61 12.73 16.65
N ARG A 87 3.97 12.12 17.65
CA ARG A 87 2.69 12.59 18.20
C ARG A 87 2.88 13.86 19.02
N ARG A 88 1.78 14.54 19.34
CA ARG A 88 1.80 15.78 20.13
C ARG A 88 2.40 15.61 21.51
N ASP A 89 2.33 14.41 22.08
CA ASP A 89 2.93 14.06 23.39
C ASP A 89 4.41 13.65 23.31
N GLY A 90 5.02 13.73 22.11
CA GLY A 90 6.41 13.34 21.85
C GLY A 90 6.63 11.85 21.59
N SER A 91 5.62 11.00 21.74
CA SER A 91 5.73 9.58 21.42
C SER A 91 5.78 9.34 19.92
N LEU A 92 6.39 8.21 19.50
CA LEU A 92 6.39 7.80 18.10
C LEU A 92 5.07 7.08 17.73
N ASP A 93 4.55 7.38 16.55
CA ASP A 93 3.47 6.61 15.98
C ASP A 93 4.05 5.37 15.29
N LEU A 94 3.86 4.22 15.91
CA LEU A 94 4.31 2.91 15.42
C LEU A 94 3.19 2.13 14.69
N THR A 95 2.09 2.79 14.33
CA THR A 95 1.02 2.18 13.55
C THR A 95 1.57 1.65 12.22
N SER A 96 1.27 0.39 11.92
CA SER A 96 1.76 -0.24 10.70
C SER A 96 1.24 0.44 9.44
N ASN A 97 2.01 0.35 8.36
CA ASN A 97 1.62 0.90 7.07
C ASN A 97 0.29 0.30 6.56
N GLY A 98 0.09 -1.00 6.74
CA GLY A 98 -1.14 -1.68 6.35
C GLY A 98 -2.40 -1.06 6.96
N VAL A 99 -2.34 -0.65 8.24
CA VAL A 99 -3.47 0.06 8.89
C VAL A 99 -3.70 1.44 8.26
N TYR A 100 -2.62 2.18 7.96
CA TYR A 100 -2.72 3.49 7.30
C TYR A 100 -3.35 3.41 5.92
N GLU A 101 -2.99 2.40 5.14
CA GLU A 101 -3.49 2.20 3.78
C GLU A 101 -4.90 1.59 3.75
N THR A 102 -5.22 0.68 4.68
CA THR A 102 -6.54 0.03 4.74
C THR A 102 -7.66 1.03 5.04
N LYS A 103 -7.45 1.97 5.96
CA LYS A 103 -8.49 2.94 6.36
C LYS A 103 -9.10 3.73 5.20
N PRO A 104 -8.33 4.37 4.31
CA PRO A 104 -8.91 5.05 3.15
C PRO A 104 -9.58 4.09 2.16
N LEU A 105 -9.06 2.88 1.98
CA LEU A 105 -9.65 1.89 1.07
C LEU A 105 -11.02 1.39 1.55
N LEU A 106 -11.21 1.23 2.86
CA LEU A 106 -12.53 0.93 3.43
C LEU A 106 -13.56 2.01 3.08
N LYS A 107 -13.16 3.29 3.10
CA LYS A 107 -14.03 4.41 2.70
C LYS A 107 -14.35 4.39 1.20
N LEU A 108 -13.49 3.79 0.39
CA LEU A 108 -13.66 3.62 -1.05
C LEU A 108 -14.40 2.33 -1.43
N GLY A 109 -14.96 1.63 -0.44
CA GLY A 109 -15.80 0.45 -0.66
C GLY A 109 -15.11 -0.90 -0.50
N MET A 110 -13.84 -0.92 -0.08
CA MET A 110 -13.17 -2.17 0.27
C MET A 110 -13.88 -2.87 1.42
N ARG A 111 -13.99 -4.20 1.35
CA ARG A 111 -14.53 -5.06 2.41
C ARG A 111 -13.44 -6.02 2.89
N VAL A 112 -13.37 -6.21 4.20
CA VAL A 112 -12.46 -7.21 4.80
C VAL A 112 -13.16 -8.57 4.78
N ASN A 113 -13.09 -9.27 3.65
CA ASN A 113 -13.76 -10.54 3.42
C ASN A 113 -12.87 -11.61 2.77
N GLY A 114 -11.56 -11.31 2.62
CA GLY A 114 -10.57 -12.23 2.04
C GLY A 114 -10.71 -12.48 0.53
N THR A 115 -11.61 -11.80 -0.16
CA THR A 115 -11.82 -12.01 -1.61
C THR A 115 -11.20 -10.89 -2.45
N THR A 116 -10.80 -11.23 -3.67
CA THR A 116 -10.41 -10.22 -4.66
C THR A 116 -11.61 -9.34 -5.00
N GLN A 117 -11.42 -8.03 -5.01
CA GLN A 117 -12.48 -7.06 -5.23
C GLN A 117 -11.99 -5.85 -6.01
N VAL A 118 -12.90 -5.25 -6.77
CA VAL A 118 -12.67 -4.00 -7.50
C VAL A 118 -13.41 -2.89 -6.77
N ILE A 119 -12.72 -1.80 -6.47
CA ILE A 119 -13.24 -0.67 -5.70
C ILE A 119 -13.02 0.65 -6.43
N ALA A 120 -13.57 1.74 -5.89
CA ALA A 120 -13.39 3.09 -6.41
C ALA A 120 -13.74 3.19 -7.91
N ASP A 121 -14.91 2.69 -8.30
CA ASP A 121 -15.40 2.69 -9.69
C ASP A 121 -14.40 2.08 -10.71
N GLY A 122 -13.74 0.99 -10.33
CA GLY A 122 -12.79 0.30 -11.18
C GLY A 122 -11.35 0.82 -11.11
N MET A 123 -11.08 1.84 -10.32
CA MET A 123 -9.76 2.48 -10.27
C MET A 123 -8.73 1.71 -9.43
N MET A 124 -9.16 0.68 -8.67
CA MET A 124 -8.29 -0.17 -7.87
C MET A 124 -8.83 -1.59 -7.78
N THR A 125 -7.96 -2.57 -8.03
CA THR A 125 -8.21 -3.98 -7.69
C THR A 125 -7.45 -4.35 -6.42
N VAL A 126 -8.16 -4.85 -5.42
CA VAL A 126 -7.58 -5.37 -4.18
C VAL A 126 -7.62 -6.89 -4.28
N TYR A 127 -6.46 -7.52 -4.37
CA TYR A 127 -6.33 -8.97 -4.49
C TYR A 127 -6.37 -9.66 -3.13
N SER A 128 -6.95 -10.88 -3.11
CA SER A 128 -6.88 -11.78 -1.96
C SER A 128 -5.44 -12.12 -1.61
N SER A 129 -5.20 -12.56 -0.37
CA SER A 129 -3.85 -12.87 0.13
C SER A 129 -3.11 -13.92 -0.70
N ASP A 130 -3.83 -14.87 -1.30
CA ASP A 130 -3.25 -15.93 -2.16
C ASP A 130 -2.41 -15.40 -3.33
N PHE A 131 -2.65 -14.14 -3.75
CA PHE A 131 -1.92 -13.56 -4.88
C PHE A 131 -0.51 -13.10 -4.52
N PHE A 132 -0.37 -12.36 -3.40
CA PHE A 132 0.89 -11.69 -3.06
C PHE A 132 1.40 -12.01 -1.67
N HIS A 133 0.55 -12.54 -0.77
CA HIS A 133 0.87 -12.81 0.62
C HIS A 133 0.31 -14.18 1.06
N PRO A 134 0.70 -15.29 0.37
CA PRO A 134 0.10 -16.60 0.62
C PRO A 134 0.54 -17.24 1.95
N PHE A 135 1.52 -16.67 2.63
CA PHE A 135 2.05 -17.22 3.88
C PHE A 135 1.79 -16.28 5.06
N ASP A 136 1.39 -16.87 6.19
CA ASP A 136 1.39 -16.20 7.48
C ASP A 136 2.79 -16.24 8.08
N TYR A 137 3.31 -15.08 8.41
CA TYR A 137 4.57 -14.95 9.15
C TYR A 137 4.27 -14.94 10.67
N MET A 138 3.76 -16.06 11.19
CA MET A 138 3.59 -16.25 12.64
C MET A 138 4.57 -17.28 13.17
#